data_d2a84957b26a99df2961b0eab9d44fab
#
_entry.id   d2a84957b26a99df2961b0eab9d44fab
#
_cell.length_a   1.000
_cell.length_b   1.000
_cell.length_c   1.000
_cell.angle_alpha   90.00
_cell.angle_beta   90.00
_cell.angle_gamma   90.00
#
_symmetry.space_group_name_H-M   'P 1'
#
loop_
_entity.id
_entity.type
_entity.pdbx_description
1 polymer ?
#
loop_
_entity_poly.entity_id
_entity_poly.type
_entity_poly.pdbx_seq_one_letter_code
_entity_poly.pdbx_strand_id
1 'polypeptide(L)'
;HGRTGTDHLTGEKRDRERMTVVEFNHYSVMLHETIEQLAIKPDGIYVDGTLGGGGHAYEVCSRLQNGHFYGIDQDDAAIAAASERLRCFGDKVTVIRNNYVNAVEALREYGVTGVDGIVLDLGVSSYQLDTEDRGFSYRFDAPLDMRMDRRQTLTARDIVNNYSEMELYHIIRDYGEDPFAKNIAKHIVKNRADKPIETTFELNEIIKAAVPAKMRQNGHPSKQTFQAIRIECNQELEVLKKALDELIDLLNPGGRFCIITFHSLE
;
A
#
# COMPACT_ATOMS: atom_id res chain seq x y z
N HIS A 1 19.48 -67.06 38.23
CA HIS A 1 18.65 -66.36 39.21
C HIS A 1 19.10 -64.89 39.22
N GLY A 2 18.47 -63.89 38.78
CA GLY A 2 17.04 -63.65 38.84
C GLY A 2 16.84 -62.15 38.99
N ARG A 3 15.99 -61.58 38.16
CA ARG A 3 15.16 -60.38 38.39
C ARG A 3 15.83 -59.00 38.43
N THR A 4 15.63 -58.22 37.37
CA THR A 4 14.50 -57.32 37.11
C THR A 4 14.45 -56.11 38.06
N GLY A 5 14.72 -54.95 37.52
CA GLY A 5 14.40 -53.67 38.09
C GLY A 5 14.09 -52.72 36.93
N THR A 6 12.81 -52.53 36.67
CA THR A 6 12.24 -51.55 35.76
C THR A 6 12.23 -50.21 36.49
N ASP A 7 12.88 -49.23 35.97
CA ASP A 7 12.63 -47.84 36.37
C ASP A 7 12.08 -47.08 35.19
N HIS A 8 10.83 -46.69 35.36
CA HIS A 8 10.11 -45.70 34.56
C HIS A 8 10.70 -44.32 34.80
N LEU A 9 11.36 -43.77 33.83
CA LEU A 9 11.59 -42.33 33.76
C LEU A 9 10.69 -41.77 32.68
N THR A 10 9.66 -41.12 33.16
CA THR A 10 8.75 -40.25 32.41
C THR A 10 9.56 -39.07 31.82
N GLY A 11 9.83 -39.16 30.54
CA GLY A 11 10.36 -38.04 29.81
C GLY A 11 9.26 -37.04 29.42
N GLU A 12 9.21 -35.94 30.14
CA GLU A 12 8.44 -34.78 29.70
C GLU A 12 9.01 -34.29 28.37
N LYS A 13 8.29 -34.58 27.31
CA LYS A 13 8.48 -33.91 26.04
C LYS A 13 8.02 -32.46 26.19
N ARG A 14 8.97 -31.57 26.35
CA ARG A 14 8.73 -30.14 26.11
C ARG A 14 8.44 -29.97 24.61
N ASP A 15 7.19 -29.84 24.28
CA ASP A 15 6.73 -29.30 23.02
C ASP A 15 7.26 -27.85 22.92
N ARG A 16 8.38 -27.67 22.26
CA ARG A 16 8.76 -26.37 21.73
C ARG A 16 7.81 -26.12 20.58
N GLU A 17 6.79 -25.32 20.82
CA GLU A 17 6.04 -24.65 19.78
C GLU A 17 7.06 -23.93 18.87
N ARG A 18 7.31 -24.53 17.74
CA ARG A 18 7.94 -23.82 16.63
C ARG A 18 6.93 -22.77 16.17
N MET A 19 7.09 -21.55 16.67
CA MET A 19 6.55 -20.40 15.97
C MET A 19 7.18 -20.43 14.57
N THR A 20 6.40 -20.85 13.61
CA THR A 20 6.71 -20.61 12.20
C THR A 20 6.64 -19.10 12.01
N VAL A 21 7.81 -18.47 12.01
CA VAL A 21 7.95 -17.13 11.48
C VAL A 21 7.60 -17.26 10.01
N VAL A 22 6.42 -16.79 9.64
CA VAL A 22 6.07 -16.62 8.24
C VAL A 22 7.00 -15.50 7.75
N GLU A 23 8.08 -15.88 7.12
CA GLU A 23 8.93 -14.95 6.38
C GLU A 23 8.08 -14.38 5.25
N PHE A 24 7.61 -13.17 5.43
CA PHE A 24 7.00 -12.38 4.38
C PHE A 24 8.12 -11.94 3.42
N ASN A 25 8.44 -12.80 2.46
CA ASN A 25 9.32 -12.46 1.35
C ASN A 25 8.53 -11.66 0.28
N HIS A 26 8.05 -10.47 0.64
CA HIS A 26 7.61 -9.52 -0.35
C HIS A 26 8.82 -8.78 -0.90
N TYR A 27 9.22 -9.15 -2.11
CA TYR A 27 10.17 -8.36 -2.87
C TYR A 27 9.47 -7.08 -3.34
N SER A 28 10.08 -5.95 -3.03
CA SER A 28 9.60 -4.67 -3.56
C SER A 28 9.66 -4.69 -5.08
N VAL A 29 8.61 -4.14 -5.69
CA VAL A 29 8.51 -4.08 -7.16
C VAL A 29 9.68 -3.27 -7.72
N MET A 30 10.32 -3.77 -8.78
CA MET A 30 11.44 -3.12 -9.46
C MET A 30 12.58 -2.69 -8.50
N LEU A 31 12.87 -3.52 -7.50
CA LEU A 31 13.84 -3.18 -6.45
C LEU A 31 15.23 -2.88 -7.02
N HIS A 32 15.75 -3.76 -7.87
CA HIS A 32 17.10 -3.60 -8.44
C HIS A 32 17.20 -2.38 -9.34
N GLU A 33 16.22 -2.18 -10.20
CA GLU A 33 16.16 -1.04 -11.12
C GLU A 33 16.08 0.28 -10.36
N THR A 34 15.26 0.34 -9.32
CA THR A 34 15.12 1.53 -8.47
C THR A 34 16.42 1.87 -7.77
N ILE A 35 17.05 0.90 -7.14
CA ILE A 35 18.32 1.10 -6.43
C ILE A 35 19.43 1.54 -7.39
N GLU A 36 19.52 0.94 -8.56
CA GLU A 36 20.49 1.33 -9.59
C GLU A 36 20.26 2.76 -10.05
N GLN A 37 19.02 3.14 -10.34
CA GLN A 37 18.68 4.48 -10.81
C GLN A 37 18.85 5.57 -9.76
N LEU A 38 18.70 5.25 -8.49
CA LEU A 38 18.96 6.19 -7.39
C LEU A 38 20.43 6.61 -7.30
N ALA A 39 21.35 5.80 -7.81
CA ALA A 39 22.78 6.07 -7.75
C ALA A 39 23.26 6.50 -6.35
N ILE A 40 22.99 5.66 -5.35
CA ILE A 40 23.10 6.00 -3.93
C ILE A 40 24.53 6.36 -3.55
N LYS A 41 24.67 7.55 -2.96
CA LYS A 41 25.91 8.02 -2.36
C LYS A 41 25.94 7.67 -0.88
N PRO A 42 27.04 7.14 -0.33
CA PRO A 42 27.11 6.73 1.09
C PRO A 42 26.82 7.84 2.10
N ASP A 43 27.06 9.08 1.74
CA ASP A 43 26.85 10.26 2.60
C ASP A 43 25.59 11.06 2.21
N GLY A 44 24.78 10.58 1.27
CA GLY A 44 23.62 11.25 0.74
C GLY A 44 22.40 11.17 1.66
N ILE A 45 21.40 11.99 1.35
CA ILE A 45 20.10 12.02 2.01
C ILE A 45 19.04 11.48 1.04
N TYR A 46 18.31 10.47 1.48
CA TYR A 46 17.32 9.77 0.66
C TYR A 46 15.96 9.75 1.34
N VAL A 47 14.92 9.85 0.54
CA VAL A 47 13.51 9.86 1.00
C VAL A 47 12.72 8.80 0.23
N ASP A 48 11.94 8.01 0.95
CA ASP A 48 10.86 7.21 0.37
C ASP A 48 9.52 7.77 0.85
N GLY A 49 8.76 8.35 -0.06
CA GLY A 49 7.45 8.96 0.24
C GLY A 49 6.32 7.95 0.38
N THR A 50 6.60 6.70 0.03
CA THR A 50 5.68 5.56 0.06
C THR A 50 6.35 4.35 0.71
N LEU A 51 6.81 4.53 1.94
CA LEU A 51 7.69 3.60 2.65
C LEU A 51 7.22 2.14 2.61
N GLY A 52 5.91 1.90 2.77
CA GLY A 52 5.33 0.56 2.80
C GLY A 52 5.99 -0.31 3.86
N GLY A 53 6.30 -1.56 3.53
CA GLY A 53 7.01 -2.49 4.39
C GLY A 53 8.53 -2.26 4.50
N GLY A 54 9.07 -1.23 3.84
CA GLY A 54 10.47 -0.85 3.93
C GLY A 54 11.43 -1.63 3.03
N GLY A 55 10.93 -2.25 1.96
CA GLY A 55 11.78 -3.03 1.05
C GLY A 55 12.83 -2.19 0.30
N HIS A 56 12.42 -1.11 -0.34
CA HIS A 56 13.34 -0.16 -0.95
C HIS A 56 14.21 0.53 0.10
N ALA A 57 13.60 0.91 1.22
CA ALA A 57 14.30 1.57 2.33
C ALA A 57 15.45 0.72 2.87
N TYR A 58 15.24 -0.58 3.07
CA TYR A 58 16.29 -1.49 3.55
C TYR A 58 17.51 -1.47 2.62
N GLU A 59 17.30 -1.57 1.33
CA GLU A 59 18.37 -1.57 0.34
C GLU A 59 19.10 -0.22 0.26
N VAL A 60 18.37 0.90 0.39
CA VAL A 60 18.99 2.22 0.47
C VAL A 60 19.85 2.34 1.71
N CYS A 61 19.30 2.01 2.88
CA CYS A 61 20.00 2.12 4.16
C CYS A 61 21.26 1.25 4.23
N SER A 62 21.25 0.07 3.61
CA SER A 62 22.41 -0.82 3.57
C SER A 62 23.60 -0.24 2.80
N ARG A 63 23.38 0.76 1.97
CA ARG A 63 24.41 1.47 1.18
C ARG A 63 24.85 2.78 1.79
N LEU A 64 24.19 3.25 2.85
CA LEU A 64 24.55 4.48 3.54
C LEU A 64 25.65 4.23 4.58
N GLN A 65 26.58 5.17 4.69
CA GLN A 65 27.60 5.21 5.75
C GLN A 65 27.30 6.34 6.72
N ASN A 66 27.51 7.59 6.31
CA ASN A 66 27.21 8.79 7.09
C ASN A 66 25.94 9.51 6.62
N GLY A 67 25.31 9.00 5.57
CA GLY A 67 24.06 9.53 5.06
C GLY A 67 22.87 9.24 5.94
N HIS A 68 21.71 9.73 5.54
CA HIS A 68 20.46 9.55 6.29
C HIS A 68 19.30 9.20 5.36
N PHE A 69 18.38 8.38 5.88
CA PHE A 69 17.16 7.97 5.19
C PHE A 69 15.93 8.43 5.94
N TYR A 70 14.97 9.02 5.21
CA TYR A 70 13.66 9.40 5.70
C TYR A 70 12.58 8.57 5.00
N GLY A 71 11.82 7.81 5.76
CA GLY A 71 10.69 7.04 5.24
C GLY A 71 9.37 7.65 5.67
N ILE A 72 8.47 7.86 4.72
CA ILE A 72 7.16 8.47 4.95
C ILE A 72 6.08 7.49 4.51
N ASP A 73 5.09 7.28 5.36
CA ASP A 73 3.88 6.55 5.02
C ASP A 73 2.71 7.03 5.87
N GLN A 74 1.52 7.05 5.31
CA GLN A 74 0.29 7.42 6.01
C GLN A 74 -0.35 6.22 6.72
N ASP A 75 0.03 5.01 6.37
CA ASP A 75 -0.50 3.76 6.92
C ASP A 75 0.26 3.35 8.18
N ASP A 76 -0.45 3.28 9.31
CA ASP A 76 0.14 2.90 10.60
C ASP A 76 0.71 1.47 10.61
N ALA A 77 0.10 0.55 9.87
CA ALA A 77 0.59 -0.81 9.73
C ALA A 77 1.90 -0.87 8.93
N ALA A 78 2.02 -0.06 7.87
CA ALA A 78 3.26 0.09 7.12
C ALA A 78 4.38 0.67 8.00
N ILE A 79 4.08 1.72 8.76
CA ILE A 79 5.04 2.32 9.71
C ILE A 79 5.57 1.30 10.71
N ALA A 80 4.70 0.49 11.28
CA ALA A 80 5.10 -0.54 12.24
C ALA A 80 6.00 -1.61 11.60
N ALA A 81 5.62 -2.12 10.44
CA ALA A 81 6.40 -3.13 9.71
C ALA A 81 7.76 -2.61 9.26
N ALA A 82 7.81 -1.40 8.69
CA ALA A 82 9.04 -0.77 8.24
C ALA A 82 9.96 -0.43 9.41
N SER A 83 9.43 0.07 10.52
CA SER A 83 10.21 0.40 11.72
C SER A 83 10.92 -0.84 12.27
N GLU A 84 10.24 -1.97 12.29
CA GLU A 84 10.85 -3.24 12.71
C GLU A 84 11.93 -3.69 11.73
N ARG A 85 11.65 -3.65 10.44
CA ARG A 85 12.59 -4.05 9.40
C ARG A 85 13.86 -3.21 9.37
N LEU A 86 13.73 -1.92 9.65
CA LEU A 86 14.82 -0.95 9.56
C LEU A 86 15.55 -0.72 10.89
N ARG A 87 15.15 -1.40 11.95
CA ARG A 87 15.70 -1.22 13.29
C ARG A 87 17.21 -1.41 13.36
N CYS A 88 17.78 -2.32 12.57
CA CYS A 88 19.21 -2.59 12.52
C CYS A 88 20.05 -1.40 12.04
N PHE A 89 19.46 -0.42 11.38
CA PHE A 89 20.18 0.76 10.90
C PHE A 89 20.26 1.91 11.93
N GLY A 90 19.52 1.80 13.03
CA GLY A 90 19.61 2.76 14.14
C GLY A 90 19.34 4.20 13.72
N ASP A 91 20.27 5.10 14.05
CA ASP A 91 20.12 6.54 13.84
C ASP A 91 20.19 6.99 12.37
N LYS A 92 20.49 6.10 11.44
CA LYS A 92 20.49 6.41 10.01
C LYS A 92 19.09 6.58 9.42
N VAL A 93 18.06 6.17 10.16
CA VAL A 93 16.68 6.10 9.68
C VAL A 93 15.77 6.97 10.54
N THR A 94 14.95 7.76 9.86
CA THR A 94 13.82 8.46 10.47
C THR A 94 12.54 8.04 9.77
N VAL A 95 11.56 7.56 10.52
CA VAL A 95 10.25 7.15 9.99
C VAL A 95 9.20 8.17 10.39
N ILE A 96 8.44 8.65 9.41
CA ILE A 96 7.47 9.73 9.58
C ILE A 96 6.09 9.22 9.13
N ARG A 97 5.10 9.29 10.01
CA ARG A 97 3.72 9.00 9.65
C ARG A 97 3.06 10.24 9.07
N ASN A 98 3.05 10.33 7.77
CA ASN A 98 2.43 11.44 7.03
C ASN A 98 2.13 11.01 5.60
N ASN A 99 1.39 11.83 4.88
CA ASN A 99 1.23 11.71 3.43
C ASN A 99 2.40 12.41 2.74
N TYR A 100 2.91 11.84 1.66
CA TYR A 100 4.05 12.42 0.93
C TYR A 100 3.74 13.79 0.30
N VAL A 101 2.46 14.17 0.19
CA VAL A 101 2.08 15.55 -0.19
C VAL A 101 2.63 16.58 0.79
N ASN A 102 2.88 16.19 2.04
CA ASN A 102 3.45 17.01 3.11
C ASN A 102 4.95 16.76 3.33
N ALA A 103 5.61 16.02 2.44
CA ALA A 103 6.99 15.57 2.66
C ALA A 103 7.97 16.72 2.86
N VAL A 104 7.89 17.77 2.04
CA VAL A 104 8.80 18.93 2.12
C VAL A 104 8.67 19.61 3.47
N GLU A 105 7.45 19.86 3.94
CA GLU A 105 7.18 20.48 5.25
C GLU A 105 7.66 19.57 6.39
N ALA A 106 7.35 18.29 6.33
CA ALA A 106 7.77 17.32 7.34
C ALA A 106 9.30 17.23 7.45
N LEU A 107 10.01 17.24 6.32
CA LEU A 107 11.47 17.20 6.29
C LEU A 107 12.12 18.49 6.82
N ARG A 108 11.48 19.63 6.64
CA ARG A 108 11.96 20.90 7.23
C ARG A 108 12.00 20.86 8.75
N GLU A 109 11.08 20.15 9.38
CA GLU A 109 11.09 19.96 10.86
C GLU A 109 12.36 19.25 11.33
N TYR A 110 12.99 18.44 10.47
CA TYR A 110 14.27 17.78 10.72
C TYR A 110 15.48 18.58 10.19
N GLY A 111 15.26 19.80 9.71
CA GLY A 111 16.32 20.64 9.15
C GLY A 111 16.76 20.24 7.74
N VAL A 112 15.98 19.43 7.03
CA VAL A 112 16.29 18.96 5.68
C VAL A 112 15.67 19.90 4.65
N THR A 113 16.51 20.52 3.83
CA THR A 113 16.10 21.44 2.75
C THR A 113 16.50 20.96 1.36
N GLY A 114 17.21 19.86 1.25
CA GLY A 114 17.59 19.23 -0.01
C GLY A 114 17.95 17.76 0.19
N VAL A 115 17.62 16.94 -0.79
CA VAL A 115 17.87 15.50 -0.77
C VAL A 115 18.53 15.02 -2.07
N ASP A 116 19.23 13.90 -2.00
CA ASP A 116 19.96 13.33 -3.14
C ASP A 116 19.14 12.31 -3.92
N GLY A 117 18.09 11.79 -3.33
CA GLY A 117 17.17 10.89 -4.01
C GLY A 117 15.82 10.76 -3.34
N ILE A 118 14.82 10.52 -4.16
CA ILE A 118 13.42 10.31 -3.74
C ILE A 118 12.87 9.09 -4.46
N VAL A 119 12.13 8.27 -3.73
CA VAL A 119 11.37 7.13 -4.26
C VAL A 119 9.89 7.34 -3.97
N LEU A 120 9.06 7.15 -4.99
CA LEU A 120 7.61 6.96 -4.86
C LEU A 120 7.23 5.65 -5.54
N ASP A 121 6.70 4.72 -4.77
CA ASP A 121 6.09 3.47 -5.25
C ASP A 121 4.58 3.62 -5.13
N LEU A 122 3.94 4.03 -6.23
CA LEU A 122 2.56 4.46 -6.23
C LEU A 122 1.58 3.28 -6.16
N GLY A 123 0.36 3.57 -5.73
CA GLY A 123 -0.72 2.60 -5.62
C GLY A 123 -0.75 1.87 -4.29
N VAL A 124 -1.43 0.73 -4.29
CA VAL A 124 -1.61 -0.12 -3.11
C VAL A 124 -0.43 -1.06 -2.94
N SER A 125 0.05 -1.22 -1.71
CA SER A 125 1.12 -2.17 -1.40
C SER A 125 0.62 -3.62 -1.40
N SER A 126 1.52 -4.57 -1.61
CA SER A 126 1.19 -5.99 -1.47
C SER A 126 0.66 -6.31 -0.07
N TYR A 127 1.23 -5.69 0.96
CA TYR A 127 0.77 -5.85 2.34
C TYR A 127 -0.69 -5.41 2.50
N GLN A 128 -1.09 -4.27 1.94
CA GLN A 128 -2.47 -3.79 1.97
C GLN A 128 -3.42 -4.73 1.22
N LEU A 129 -3.01 -5.23 0.06
CA LEU A 129 -3.81 -6.18 -0.72
C LEU A 129 -3.99 -7.53 -0.02
N ASP A 130 -2.97 -8.00 0.68
CA ASP A 130 -2.95 -9.31 1.32
C ASP A 130 -3.51 -9.28 2.76
N THR A 131 -3.71 -8.10 3.33
CA THR A 131 -4.38 -7.94 4.64
C THR A 131 -5.88 -7.92 4.45
N GLU A 132 -6.53 -9.03 4.79
CA GLU A 132 -7.93 -9.32 4.45
C GLU A 132 -8.90 -8.23 4.90
N ASP A 133 -8.78 -7.76 6.15
CA ASP A 133 -9.72 -6.82 6.78
C ASP A 133 -9.61 -5.37 6.30
N ARG A 134 -8.61 -5.05 5.47
CA ARG A 134 -8.42 -3.70 4.93
C ARG A 134 -9.37 -3.36 3.76
N GLY A 135 -9.95 -4.36 3.12
CA GLY A 135 -10.93 -4.18 2.06
C GLY A 135 -10.38 -3.66 0.71
N PHE A 136 -9.09 -3.76 0.48
CA PHE A 136 -8.48 -3.38 -0.81
C PHE A 136 -8.71 -4.40 -1.92
N SER A 137 -8.87 -5.66 -1.56
CA SER A 137 -8.96 -6.77 -2.50
C SER A 137 -10.37 -7.35 -2.58
N TYR A 138 -10.78 -7.70 -3.79
CA TYR A 138 -11.99 -8.49 -4.03
C TYR A 138 -11.79 -10.00 -3.79
N ARG A 139 -10.59 -10.43 -3.43
CA ARG A 139 -10.27 -11.84 -3.14
C ARG A 139 -10.74 -12.29 -1.76
N PHE A 140 -10.87 -11.36 -0.83
CA PHE A 140 -11.28 -11.62 0.54
C PHE A 140 -12.57 -10.88 0.86
N ASP A 141 -13.47 -11.53 1.62
CA ASP A 141 -14.67 -10.85 2.12
C ASP A 141 -14.31 -10.00 3.34
N ALA A 142 -14.47 -8.70 3.20
CA ALA A 142 -14.07 -7.73 4.21
C ALA A 142 -14.98 -6.49 4.15
N PRO A 143 -15.04 -5.69 5.23
CA PRO A 143 -15.68 -4.39 5.17
C PRO A 143 -15.09 -3.54 4.03
N LEU A 144 -15.93 -2.76 3.38
CA LEU A 144 -15.52 -1.82 2.31
C LEU A 144 -14.84 -0.60 2.92
N ASP A 145 -13.57 -0.76 3.28
CA ASP A 145 -12.77 0.31 3.88
C ASP A 145 -11.88 1.01 2.88
N MET A 146 -10.84 0.37 2.38
CA MET A 146 -9.84 0.87 1.42
C MET A 146 -9.04 2.11 1.88
N ARG A 147 -9.13 2.53 3.15
CA ARG A 147 -8.33 3.66 3.64
C ARG A 147 -6.88 3.25 3.82
N MET A 148 -5.97 3.99 3.23
CA MET A 148 -4.54 3.87 3.50
C MET A 148 -4.21 4.52 4.84
N ASP A 149 -4.74 5.71 5.10
CA ASP A 149 -4.70 6.37 6.40
C ASP A 149 -6.01 6.10 7.16
N ARG A 150 -5.94 5.29 8.20
CA ARG A 150 -7.13 4.93 9.00
C ARG A 150 -7.69 6.08 9.83
N ARG A 151 -6.99 7.22 9.90
CA ARG A 151 -7.48 8.44 10.57
C ARG A 151 -8.46 9.23 9.71
N GLN A 152 -8.47 9.04 8.39
CA GLN A 152 -9.45 9.69 7.52
C GLN A 152 -10.84 9.10 7.69
N THR A 153 -11.86 9.93 7.46
CA THR A 153 -13.26 9.52 7.61
C THR A 153 -13.82 8.79 6.40
N LEU A 154 -13.48 9.25 5.19
CA LEU A 154 -14.00 8.69 3.94
C LEU A 154 -13.51 7.25 3.72
N THR A 155 -14.45 6.33 3.56
CA THR A 155 -14.21 4.92 3.25
C THR A 155 -14.78 4.55 1.87
N ALA A 156 -14.39 3.40 1.35
CA ALA A 156 -15.02 2.84 0.14
C ALA A 156 -16.52 2.60 0.33
N ARG A 157 -16.94 2.23 1.54
CA ARG A 157 -18.36 2.08 1.89
C ARG A 157 -19.12 3.39 1.70
N ASP A 158 -18.57 4.51 2.14
CA ASP A 158 -19.20 5.82 1.97
C ASP A 158 -19.34 6.18 0.48
N ILE A 159 -18.34 5.88 -0.32
CA ILE A 159 -18.35 6.16 -1.75
C ILE A 159 -19.47 5.37 -2.44
N VAL A 160 -19.54 4.06 -2.26
CA VAL A 160 -20.52 3.22 -2.95
C VAL A 160 -21.95 3.46 -2.46
N ASN A 161 -22.14 3.88 -1.22
CA ASN A 161 -23.47 4.11 -0.65
C ASN A 161 -23.97 5.55 -0.77
N ASN A 162 -23.07 6.56 -0.84
CA ASN A 162 -23.46 7.96 -0.74
C ASN A 162 -23.21 8.79 -2.00
N TYR A 163 -22.30 8.37 -2.89
CA TYR A 163 -22.08 9.08 -4.14
C TYR A 163 -23.28 8.94 -5.07
N SER A 164 -23.56 9.99 -5.85
CA SER A 164 -24.58 9.92 -6.89
C SER A 164 -24.19 8.95 -8.00
N GLU A 165 -25.16 8.48 -8.77
CA GLU A 165 -24.90 7.62 -9.94
C GLU A 165 -23.92 8.28 -10.92
N MET A 166 -24.05 9.59 -11.13
CA MET A 166 -23.16 10.34 -12.02
C MET A 166 -21.75 10.44 -11.47
N GLU A 167 -21.59 10.68 -10.17
CA GLU A 167 -20.29 10.70 -9.51
C GLU A 167 -19.61 9.33 -9.58
N LEU A 168 -20.35 8.24 -9.30
CA LEU A 168 -19.84 6.88 -9.44
C LEU A 168 -19.45 6.56 -10.89
N TYR A 169 -20.27 6.95 -11.85
CA TYR A 169 -19.95 6.79 -13.26
C TYR A 169 -18.62 7.48 -13.61
N HIS A 170 -18.46 8.73 -13.19
CA HIS A 170 -17.25 9.49 -13.48
C HIS A 170 -15.99 8.86 -12.89
N ILE A 171 -16.01 8.45 -11.62
CA ILE A 171 -14.81 7.82 -11.02
C ILE A 171 -14.51 6.47 -11.65
N ILE A 172 -15.49 5.64 -11.91
CA ILE A 172 -15.27 4.32 -12.52
C ILE A 172 -14.76 4.44 -13.96
N ARG A 173 -15.27 5.42 -14.71
CA ARG A 173 -14.80 5.73 -16.06
C ARG A 173 -13.37 6.30 -16.05
N ASP A 174 -13.15 7.34 -15.23
CA ASP A 174 -11.93 8.13 -15.29
C ASP A 174 -10.77 7.49 -14.52
N TYR A 175 -11.03 6.90 -13.35
CA TYR A 175 -10.02 6.27 -12.51
C TYR A 175 -9.91 4.76 -12.73
N GLY A 176 -10.99 4.14 -13.17
CA GLY A 176 -11.00 2.71 -13.48
C GLY A 176 -10.73 2.39 -14.94
N GLU A 177 -10.95 3.37 -15.82
CA GLU A 177 -10.91 3.17 -17.28
C GLU A 177 -11.78 1.98 -17.69
N ASP A 178 -12.94 1.81 -17.02
CA ASP A 178 -13.83 0.68 -17.21
C ASP A 178 -14.87 1.00 -18.28
N PRO A 179 -14.94 0.22 -19.38
CA PRO A 179 -15.93 0.44 -20.45
C PRO A 179 -17.37 0.22 -19.99
N PHE A 180 -17.58 -0.47 -18.86
CA PHE A 180 -18.90 -0.73 -18.30
C PHE A 180 -19.26 0.21 -17.14
N ALA A 181 -18.53 1.31 -16.98
CA ALA A 181 -18.68 2.25 -15.87
C ALA A 181 -20.12 2.72 -15.68
N LYS A 182 -20.83 3.04 -16.75
CA LYS A 182 -22.22 3.49 -16.69
C LYS A 182 -23.14 2.42 -16.10
N ASN A 183 -23.02 1.18 -16.55
CA ASN A 183 -23.85 0.08 -16.09
C ASN A 183 -23.49 -0.35 -14.65
N ILE A 184 -22.20 -0.32 -14.31
CA ILE A 184 -21.74 -0.60 -12.94
C ILE A 184 -22.31 0.44 -11.97
N ALA A 185 -22.20 1.73 -12.27
CA ALA A 185 -22.76 2.79 -11.45
C ALA A 185 -24.28 2.63 -11.24
N LYS A 186 -25.01 2.31 -12.30
CA LYS A 186 -26.45 2.03 -12.25
C LYS A 186 -26.78 0.84 -11.33
N HIS A 187 -26.02 -0.25 -11.42
CA HIS A 187 -26.22 -1.43 -10.59
C HIS A 187 -25.92 -1.16 -9.11
N ILE A 188 -24.86 -0.38 -8.82
CA ILE A 188 -24.55 0.02 -7.44
C ILE A 188 -25.71 0.81 -6.83
N VAL A 189 -26.19 1.83 -7.52
CA VAL A 189 -27.29 2.69 -7.03
C VAL A 189 -28.58 1.90 -6.84
N LYS A 190 -28.89 0.99 -7.76
CA LYS A 190 -30.06 0.13 -7.66
C LYS A 190 -29.98 -0.82 -6.44
N ASN A 191 -28.86 -1.48 -6.24
CA ASN A 191 -28.69 -2.45 -5.15
C ASN A 191 -28.66 -1.78 -3.77
N ARG A 192 -28.00 -0.62 -3.63
CA ARG A 192 -27.92 0.08 -2.33
C ARG A 192 -29.28 0.64 -1.87
N ALA A 193 -30.23 0.82 -2.78
CA ALA A 193 -31.59 1.27 -2.42
C ALA A 193 -32.32 0.25 -1.56
N ASP A 194 -32.07 -1.03 -1.75
CA ASP A 194 -32.69 -2.10 -0.97
C ASP A 194 -31.95 -2.33 0.34
N LYS A 195 -30.62 -2.36 0.29
CA LYS A 195 -29.74 -2.60 1.44
C LYS A 195 -28.39 -1.94 1.19
N PRO A 196 -27.80 -1.24 2.18
CA PRO A 196 -26.45 -0.71 2.05
C PRO A 196 -25.44 -1.79 1.68
N ILE A 197 -24.49 -1.44 0.81
CA ILE A 197 -23.39 -2.32 0.40
C ILE A 197 -22.32 -2.24 1.47
N GLU A 198 -22.07 -3.35 2.17
CA GLU A 198 -21.22 -3.38 3.36
C GLU A 198 -19.85 -4.01 3.12
N THR A 199 -19.77 -4.99 2.20
CA THR A 199 -18.56 -5.81 2.06
C THR A 199 -18.03 -5.83 0.63
N THR A 200 -16.76 -6.20 0.50
CA THR A 200 -16.08 -6.38 -0.78
C THR A 200 -16.77 -7.43 -1.65
N PHE A 201 -17.25 -8.53 -1.07
CA PHE A 201 -17.93 -9.57 -1.82
C PHE A 201 -19.30 -9.11 -2.32
N GLU A 202 -20.06 -8.36 -1.53
CA GLU A 202 -21.32 -7.77 -1.97
C GLU A 202 -21.10 -6.85 -3.19
N LEU A 203 -20.10 -5.97 -3.12
CA LEU A 203 -19.74 -5.11 -4.24
C LEU A 203 -19.28 -5.91 -5.45
N ASN A 204 -18.46 -6.93 -5.26
CA ASN A 204 -17.97 -7.80 -6.32
C ASN A 204 -19.11 -8.47 -7.08
N GLU A 205 -20.12 -8.98 -6.39
CA GLU A 205 -21.29 -9.61 -7.02
C GLU A 205 -22.11 -8.60 -7.83
N ILE A 206 -22.27 -7.37 -7.33
CA ILE A 206 -22.96 -6.28 -8.05
C ILE A 206 -22.22 -5.94 -9.35
N ILE A 207 -20.90 -5.83 -9.30
CA ILE A 207 -20.06 -5.54 -10.47
C ILE A 207 -20.16 -6.66 -11.50
N LYS A 208 -20.06 -7.91 -11.06
CA LYS A 208 -20.20 -9.08 -11.95
C LYS A 208 -21.54 -9.09 -12.68
N ALA A 209 -22.61 -8.75 -12.00
CA ALA A 209 -23.95 -8.67 -12.61
C ALA A 209 -24.07 -7.54 -13.65
N ALA A 210 -23.27 -6.48 -13.50
CA ALA A 210 -23.26 -5.33 -14.40
C ALA A 210 -22.41 -5.52 -15.65
N VAL A 211 -21.48 -6.48 -15.65
CA VAL A 211 -20.55 -6.76 -16.75
C VAL A 211 -21.06 -7.96 -17.54
N PRO A 212 -21.14 -7.88 -18.89
CA PRO A 212 -21.56 -9.02 -19.70
C PRO A 212 -20.70 -10.27 -19.45
N ALA A 213 -21.33 -11.45 -19.35
CA ALA A 213 -20.67 -12.71 -19.06
C ALA A 213 -19.50 -13.03 -20.00
N LYS A 214 -19.65 -12.68 -21.28
CA LYS A 214 -18.62 -12.83 -22.31
C LYS A 214 -17.34 -12.05 -22.00
N MET A 215 -17.49 -10.87 -21.38
CA MET A 215 -16.36 -9.98 -21.06
C MET A 215 -15.66 -10.34 -19.75
N ARG A 216 -16.30 -11.14 -18.89
CA ARG A 216 -15.71 -11.61 -17.62
C ARG A 216 -14.55 -12.58 -17.82
N GLN A 217 -14.37 -13.12 -19.02
CA GLN A 217 -13.30 -14.05 -19.35
C GLN A 217 -11.95 -13.36 -19.59
N ASN A 218 -11.93 -12.06 -19.81
CA ASN A 218 -10.72 -11.28 -20.15
C ASN A 218 -10.05 -10.62 -18.93
N GLY A 219 -10.24 -11.16 -17.74
CA GLY A 219 -9.73 -10.64 -16.48
C GLY A 219 -10.83 -10.50 -15.45
N HIS A 220 -10.47 -10.15 -14.21
CA HIS A 220 -11.45 -10.03 -13.15
C HIS A 220 -12.30 -8.75 -13.34
N PRO A 221 -13.64 -8.83 -13.43
CA PRO A 221 -14.51 -7.68 -13.74
C PRO A 221 -14.48 -6.59 -12.68
N SER A 222 -14.10 -6.90 -11.44
CA SER A 222 -14.03 -5.93 -10.35
C SER A 222 -12.71 -5.17 -10.25
N LYS A 223 -11.66 -5.58 -10.94
CA LYS A 223 -10.32 -4.99 -10.82
C LYS A 223 -10.33 -3.48 -11.03
N GLN A 224 -10.91 -3.03 -12.11
CA GLN A 224 -10.92 -1.61 -12.50
C GLN A 224 -11.81 -0.77 -11.58
N THR A 225 -12.97 -1.28 -11.19
CA THR A 225 -13.86 -0.58 -10.25
C THR A 225 -13.26 -0.48 -8.86
N PHE A 226 -12.63 -1.52 -8.34
CA PHE A 226 -11.91 -1.47 -7.06
C PHE A 226 -10.76 -0.46 -7.11
N GLN A 227 -10.00 -0.43 -8.20
CA GLN A 227 -8.97 0.59 -8.43
C GLN A 227 -9.57 2.00 -8.39
N ALA A 228 -10.68 2.24 -9.09
CA ALA A 228 -11.32 3.54 -9.14
C ALA A 228 -11.77 4.03 -7.76
N ILE A 229 -12.41 3.17 -6.99
CA ILE A 229 -12.87 3.48 -5.63
C ILE A 229 -11.68 3.73 -4.70
N ARG A 230 -10.62 2.95 -4.81
CA ARG A 230 -9.40 3.13 -4.03
C ARG A 230 -8.73 4.47 -4.33
N ILE A 231 -8.58 4.83 -5.59
CA ILE A 231 -7.99 6.11 -6.01
C ILE A 231 -8.81 7.29 -5.47
N GLU A 232 -10.13 7.22 -5.55
CA GLU A 232 -11.03 8.24 -5.01
C GLU A 232 -10.95 8.31 -3.48
N CYS A 233 -11.01 7.17 -2.80
CA CYS A 233 -10.95 7.09 -1.34
C CYS A 233 -9.68 7.74 -0.77
N ASN A 234 -8.54 7.52 -1.40
CA ASN A 234 -7.24 7.97 -0.94
C ASN A 234 -6.72 9.22 -1.66
N GLN A 235 -7.50 9.80 -2.57
CA GLN A 235 -7.10 10.97 -3.35
C GLN A 235 -5.74 10.79 -4.06
N GLU A 236 -5.47 9.60 -4.57
CA GLU A 236 -4.13 9.20 -5.01
C GLU A 236 -3.57 10.10 -6.13
N LEU A 237 -4.38 10.43 -7.15
CA LEU A 237 -3.94 11.27 -8.27
C LEU A 237 -3.82 12.76 -7.89
N GLU A 238 -4.71 13.27 -7.05
CA GLU A 238 -4.64 14.64 -6.55
C GLU A 238 -3.42 14.86 -5.66
N VAL A 239 -3.11 13.90 -4.81
CA VAL A 239 -1.91 13.91 -3.96
C VAL A 239 -0.64 13.92 -4.81
N LEU A 240 -0.55 13.04 -5.81
CA LEU A 240 0.57 12.98 -6.73
C LEU A 240 0.77 14.31 -7.46
N LYS A 241 -0.29 14.85 -8.03
CA LYS A 241 -0.26 16.12 -8.76
C LYS A 241 0.24 17.29 -7.90
N LYS A 242 -0.22 17.36 -6.65
CA LYS A 242 0.19 18.42 -5.71
C LYS A 242 1.64 18.27 -5.24
N ALA A 243 2.12 17.03 -5.12
CA ALA A 243 3.44 16.75 -4.55
C ALA A 243 4.59 16.88 -5.54
N LEU A 244 4.36 16.61 -6.83
CA LEU A 244 5.44 16.46 -7.83
C LEU A 244 6.39 17.65 -7.90
N ASP A 245 5.86 18.84 -8.05
CA ASP A 245 6.70 20.04 -8.23
C ASP A 245 7.53 20.32 -6.97
N GLU A 246 6.95 20.23 -5.80
CA GLU A 246 7.65 20.44 -4.53
C GLU A 246 8.74 19.39 -4.30
N LEU A 247 8.49 18.13 -4.65
CA LEU A 247 9.47 17.06 -4.50
C LEU A 247 10.63 17.21 -5.50
N ILE A 248 10.35 17.60 -6.72
CA ILE A 248 11.39 17.88 -7.71
C ILE A 248 12.28 19.04 -7.24
N ASP A 249 11.69 20.10 -6.71
CA ASP A 249 12.42 21.26 -6.18
C ASP A 249 13.25 20.92 -4.92
N LEU A 250 12.90 19.85 -4.21
CA LEU A 250 13.64 19.39 -3.05
C LEU A 250 14.97 18.70 -3.43
N LEU A 251 15.13 18.24 -4.67
CA LEU A 251 16.33 17.53 -5.11
C LEU A 251 17.55 18.46 -5.16
N ASN A 252 18.64 17.98 -4.59
CA ASN A 252 19.96 18.58 -4.80
C ASN A 252 20.39 18.42 -6.28
N PRO A 253 21.30 19.26 -6.79
CA PRO A 253 21.87 19.07 -8.12
C PRO A 253 22.44 17.66 -8.31
N GLY A 254 22.04 16.97 -9.37
CA GLY A 254 22.40 15.59 -9.63
C GLY A 254 21.59 14.55 -8.86
N GLY A 255 20.62 14.99 -8.04
CA GLY A 255 19.69 14.12 -7.34
C GLY A 255 18.81 13.31 -8.28
N ARG A 256 18.29 12.18 -7.81
CA ARG A 256 17.47 11.24 -8.57
C ARG A 256 16.08 11.13 -7.99
N PHE A 257 15.07 11.16 -8.85
CA PHE A 257 13.68 10.91 -8.47
C PHE A 257 13.17 9.68 -9.23
N CYS A 258 12.90 8.61 -8.49
CA CYS A 258 12.37 7.36 -9.04
C CYS A 258 10.90 7.22 -8.68
N ILE A 259 10.03 7.13 -9.68
CA ILE A 259 8.59 6.92 -9.51
C ILE A 259 8.23 5.60 -10.16
N ILE A 260 7.61 4.70 -9.41
CA ILE A 260 7.09 3.43 -9.91
C ILE A 260 5.58 3.59 -10.08
N THR A 261 5.10 3.34 -11.29
CA THR A 261 3.70 3.48 -11.65
C THR A 261 3.11 2.12 -12.05
N PHE A 262 1.81 1.93 -11.84
CA PHE A 262 1.10 0.67 -12.10
C PHE A 262 -0.04 0.79 -13.09
N HIS A 263 -0.46 2.00 -13.43
CA HIS A 263 -1.52 2.26 -14.39
C HIS A 263 -1.29 3.55 -15.17
N SER A 264 -1.99 3.69 -16.28
CA SER A 264 -1.80 4.76 -17.25
C SER A 264 -2.12 6.18 -16.75
N LEU A 265 -2.81 6.30 -15.63
CA LEU A 265 -3.21 7.59 -15.06
C LEU A 265 -2.11 8.25 -14.22
N GLU A 266 -1.15 7.48 -13.76
CA GLU A 266 0.00 7.93 -12.99
C GLU A 266 1.09 8.40 -13.96
#